data_6454eb734d4468cdfce8e602c6bf4f44
#
_entry.id   6454eb734d4468cdfce8e602c6bf4f44
#
_cell.length_a   1.000
_cell.length_b   1.000
_cell.length_c   1.000
_cell.angle_alpha   90.00
_cell.angle_beta   90.00
_cell.angle_gamma   90.00
#
_symmetry.space_group_name_H-M   'P 1'
#
loop_
_entity.id
_entity.type
_entity.pdbx_description
1 polymer ?
#
loop_
_entity_poly.entity_id
_entity_poly.type
_entity_poly.pdbx_seq_one_letter_code
_entity_poly.pdbx_strand_id
1 'polypeptide(L)'
;MPASRFGKKFETWKNGNLRCIKNGKKFKGRKCTRKINKKFRLMEADLYNLQPTIGEINQQRQNFKMSIIPGEKRNFGKCDFEVQNKFVEPSPNIRGDIARTYFYMADTYSNYIKLTKSELSLFSKWNNVDPVDEWECKKSKLIVNSQKNLNKFIVQGCKASD
;
A
#
# COMPACT_ATOMS: atom_id res chain seq x y z
N MET A 1 0.05 0.46 -0.22
CA MET A 1 -0.09 -0.10 -1.62
C MET A 1 -0.64 0.97 -2.56
N PRO A 2 -0.14 1.16 -3.78
CA PRO A 2 -0.64 2.20 -4.69
C PRO A 2 -2.05 1.89 -5.22
N ALA A 3 -2.90 2.92 -5.32
CA ALA A 3 -4.27 2.80 -5.80
C ALA A 3 -4.40 2.22 -7.22
N SER A 4 -3.39 2.41 -8.07
CA SER A 4 -3.35 1.84 -9.41
C SER A 4 -3.31 0.31 -9.42
N ARG A 5 -2.81 -0.32 -8.35
CA ARG A 5 -2.72 -1.77 -8.25
C ARG A 5 -4.09 -2.45 -8.27
N PHE A 6 -5.02 -1.92 -7.51
CA PHE A 6 -6.39 -2.42 -7.47
C PHE A 6 -7.34 -1.64 -8.41
N GLY A 7 -7.06 -0.36 -8.67
CA GLY A 7 -7.87 0.48 -9.54
C GLY A 7 -8.03 -0.07 -10.96
N LYS A 8 -6.95 -0.62 -11.52
CA LYS A 8 -6.96 -1.25 -12.85
C LYS A 8 -7.91 -2.45 -12.99
N LYS A 9 -8.45 -2.98 -11.91
CA LYS A 9 -9.47 -4.04 -11.92
C LYS A 9 -10.88 -3.50 -12.19
N PHE A 10 -11.09 -2.18 -12.09
CA PHE A 10 -12.39 -1.55 -12.33
C PHE A 10 -12.49 -1.07 -13.77
N GLU A 11 -13.65 -1.32 -14.37
CA GLU A 11 -13.96 -0.88 -15.74
C GLU A 11 -13.87 0.64 -15.88
N THR A 12 -14.35 1.38 -14.86
CA THR A 12 -14.27 2.85 -14.82
C THR A 12 -12.84 3.40 -14.83
N TRP A 13 -11.84 2.59 -14.40
CA TRP A 13 -10.44 2.97 -14.50
C TRP A 13 -9.92 2.91 -15.94
N LYS A 14 -10.32 1.89 -16.68
CA LYS A 14 -9.87 1.64 -18.05
C LYS A 14 -10.61 2.53 -19.05
N ASN A 15 -11.93 2.49 -19.00
CA ASN A 15 -12.82 3.05 -20.03
C ASN A 15 -13.58 4.30 -19.59
N GLY A 16 -13.56 4.62 -18.28
CA GLY A 16 -14.35 5.72 -17.73
C GLY A 16 -15.82 5.34 -17.52
N ASN A 17 -16.68 6.35 -17.49
CA ASN A 17 -18.13 6.20 -17.35
C ASN A 17 -18.83 7.45 -17.91
N LEU A 18 -20.07 7.34 -18.32
CA LEU A 18 -20.88 8.46 -18.85
C LEU A 18 -20.98 9.63 -17.85
N ARG A 19 -20.95 9.37 -16.54
CA ARG A 19 -20.96 10.40 -15.50
C ARG A 19 -19.58 11.03 -15.23
N CYS A 20 -18.52 10.56 -15.88
CA CYS A 20 -17.17 11.08 -15.75
C CYS A 20 -16.87 12.13 -16.83
N ILE A 21 -17.61 13.25 -16.76
CA ILE A 21 -17.43 14.41 -17.63
C ILE A 21 -17.08 15.61 -16.76
N LYS A 22 -16.14 16.43 -17.23
CA LYS A 22 -15.75 17.73 -16.65
C LYS A 22 -15.50 18.69 -17.82
N ASN A 23 -16.19 19.83 -17.84
CA ASN A 23 -16.11 20.84 -18.92
C ASN A 23 -16.29 20.21 -20.32
N GLY A 24 -17.30 19.37 -20.51
CA GLY A 24 -17.57 18.68 -21.77
C GLY A 24 -16.61 17.54 -22.13
N LYS A 25 -15.49 17.38 -21.40
CA LYS A 25 -14.47 16.36 -21.68
C LYS A 25 -14.64 15.14 -20.78
N LYS A 26 -14.62 13.95 -21.39
CA LYS A 26 -14.63 12.66 -20.66
C LYS A 26 -13.30 12.44 -19.97
N PHE A 27 -13.35 11.88 -18.75
CA PHE A 27 -12.15 11.44 -18.03
C PHE A 27 -12.30 10.01 -17.50
N LYS A 28 -11.16 9.35 -17.25
CA LYS A 28 -11.06 7.98 -16.75
C LYS A 28 -10.01 7.87 -15.63
N GLY A 29 -9.63 6.65 -15.25
CA GLY A 29 -8.60 6.41 -14.25
C GLY A 29 -9.09 6.66 -12.84
N ARG A 30 -8.14 7.00 -11.94
CA ARG A 30 -8.39 7.16 -10.50
C ARG A 30 -9.57 8.09 -10.18
N LYS A 31 -9.64 9.24 -10.84
CA LYS A 31 -10.69 10.24 -10.59
C LYS A 31 -12.09 9.72 -10.93
N CYS A 32 -12.24 9.06 -12.08
CA CYS A 32 -13.52 8.50 -12.49
C CYS A 32 -13.93 7.33 -11.58
N THR A 33 -13.01 6.41 -11.29
CA THR A 33 -13.29 5.25 -10.44
C THR A 33 -13.67 5.67 -9.02
N ARG A 34 -12.98 6.68 -8.45
CA ARG A 34 -13.35 7.26 -7.15
C ARG A 34 -14.75 7.88 -7.18
N LYS A 35 -15.11 8.59 -8.25
CA LYS A 35 -16.44 9.20 -8.41
C LYS A 35 -17.56 8.15 -8.46
N ILE A 36 -17.35 7.06 -9.18
CA ILE A 36 -18.40 6.09 -9.51
C ILE A 36 -18.47 4.92 -8.53
N ASN A 37 -17.34 4.41 -8.06
CA ASN A 37 -17.27 3.10 -7.41
C ASN A 37 -17.04 3.23 -5.91
N LYS A 38 -18.05 2.81 -5.10
CA LYS A 38 -17.97 2.82 -3.63
C LYS A 38 -16.86 1.90 -3.10
N LYS A 39 -16.72 0.69 -3.68
CA LYS A 39 -15.71 -0.28 -3.23
C LYS A 39 -14.30 0.25 -3.43
N PHE A 40 -14.03 0.91 -4.57
CA PHE A 40 -12.75 1.57 -4.81
C PHE A 40 -12.45 2.65 -3.76
N ARG A 41 -13.45 3.47 -3.40
CA ARG A 41 -13.27 4.49 -2.34
C ARG A 41 -12.90 3.88 -1.00
N LEU A 42 -13.55 2.78 -0.61
CA LEU A 42 -13.22 2.07 0.64
C LEU A 42 -11.78 1.53 0.61
N MET A 43 -11.37 0.90 -0.48
CA MET A 43 -10.00 0.38 -0.64
C MET A 43 -8.96 1.50 -0.63
N GLU A 44 -9.27 2.65 -1.25
CA GLU A 44 -8.36 3.79 -1.35
C GLU A 44 -8.21 4.52 -0.01
N ALA A 45 -9.27 4.55 0.79
CA ALA A 45 -9.33 5.22 2.10
C ALA A 45 -9.00 4.29 3.27
N ASP A 46 -8.66 3.03 3.02
CA ASP A 46 -8.35 2.07 4.07
C ASP A 46 -7.14 2.53 4.89
N LEU A 47 -7.34 2.73 6.20
CA LEU A 47 -6.35 3.31 7.10
C LEU A 47 -5.10 2.43 7.24
N TYR A 48 -5.21 1.10 7.11
CA TYR A 48 -4.04 0.23 7.08
C TYR A 48 -3.17 0.43 5.83
N ASN A 49 -3.74 0.96 4.74
CA ASN A 49 -3.00 1.28 3.53
C ASN A 49 -2.47 2.71 3.49
N LEU A 50 -2.80 3.55 4.48
CA LEU A 50 -2.36 4.94 4.57
C LEU A 50 -1.18 5.06 5.54
N GLN A 51 -0.09 5.66 5.06
CA GLN A 51 1.12 5.94 5.85
C GLN A 51 1.52 7.39 5.64
N PRO A 52 1.83 8.12 6.72
CA PRO A 52 2.46 9.43 6.59
C PRO A 52 3.83 9.25 5.94
N THR A 53 4.17 10.16 5.03
CA THR A 53 5.47 10.13 4.35
C THR A 53 5.84 11.51 3.88
N ILE A 54 7.15 11.76 3.73
CA ILE A 54 7.67 13.00 3.12
C ILE A 54 7.20 13.07 1.67
N GLY A 55 6.71 14.24 1.26
CA GLY A 55 6.10 14.44 -0.06
C GLY A 55 7.02 14.05 -1.22
N GLU A 56 8.32 14.42 -1.12
CA GLU A 56 9.33 14.06 -2.12
C GLU A 56 9.50 12.55 -2.25
N ILE A 57 9.66 11.83 -1.13
CA ILE A 57 9.78 10.37 -1.11
C ILE A 57 8.52 9.71 -1.72
N ASN A 58 7.32 10.19 -1.37
CA ASN A 58 6.09 9.69 -1.95
C ASN A 58 5.99 9.92 -3.46
N GLN A 59 6.48 11.08 -3.93
CA GLN A 59 6.52 11.40 -5.35
C GLN A 59 7.49 10.48 -6.11
N GLN A 60 8.67 10.24 -5.56
CA GLN A 60 9.67 9.34 -6.15
C GLN A 60 9.22 7.88 -6.13
N ARG A 61 8.55 7.45 -5.06
CA ARG A 61 8.00 6.10 -4.95
C ARG A 61 6.98 5.79 -6.05
N GLN A 62 6.16 6.74 -6.46
CA GLN A 62 5.13 6.55 -7.49
C GLN A 62 4.27 5.29 -7.27
N ASN A 63 4.15 4.45 -8.30
CA ASN A 63 3.48 3.13 -8.26
C ASN A 63 4.47 1.98 -8.48
N PHE A 64 5.75 2.20 -8.22
CA PHE A 64 6.81 1.23 -8.44
C PHE A 64 6.67 0.03 -7.50
N LYS A 65 7.26 -1.09 -7.91
CA LYS A 65 7.24 -2.34 -7.14
C LYS A 65 8.27 -2.30 -6.02
N MET A 66 7.94 -2.91 -4.90
CA MET A 66 8.91 -3.13 -3.82
C MET A 66 9.95 -4.17 -4.22
N SER A 67 11.20 -3.95 -3.86
CA SER A 67 12.32 -4.85 -4.15
C SER A 67 13.47 -4.58 -3.18
N ILE A 68 14.52 -5.38 -3.28
CA ILE A 68 15.87 -5.09 -2.81
C ILE A 68 16.66 -4.58 -4.02
N ILE A 69 17.46 -3.53 -3.85
CA ILE A 69 18.26 -2.89 -4.90
C ILE A 69 19.74 -2.99 -4.51
N PRO A 70 20.50 -3.96 -5.04
CA PRO A 70 21.92 -4.12 -4.72
C PRO A 70 22.74 -2.90 -5.17
N GLY A 71 23.72 -2.51 -4.37
CA GLY A 71 24.64 -1.41 -4.70
C GLY A 71 23.97 -0.05 -4.76
N GLU A 72 22.98 0.17 -3.93
CA GLU A 72 22.16 1.38 -3.86
C GLU A 72 22.98 2.67 -3.67
N LYS A 73 22.57 3.71 -4.36
CA LYS A 73 23.10 5.06 -4.17
C LYS A 73 22.20 5.80 -3.18
N ARG A 74 22.77 6.38 -2.15
CA ARG A 74 22.07 7.20 -1.14
C ARG A 74 21.62 8.56 -1.71
N ASN A 75 20.66 8.55 -2.63
CA ASN A 75 20.22 9.75 -3.34
C ASN A 75 19.40 10.71 -2.47
N PHE A 76 18.91 10.26 -1.33
CA PHE A 76 18.04 11.02 -0.41
C PHE A 76 18.72 11.32 0.93
N GLY A 77 20.06 11.48 0.92
CA GLY A 77 20.85 11.83 2.10
C GLY A 77 20.73 10.81 3.22
N LYS A 78 20.22 11.24 4.39
CA LYS A 78 20.02 10.35 5.54
C LYS A 78 18.78 9.45 5.43
N CYS A 79 17.90 9.70 4.45
CA CYS A 79 16.73 8.87 4.23
C CYS A 79 17.13 7.61 3.46
N ASP A 80 16.97 6.46 4.11
CA ASP A 80 17.25 5.15 3.55
C ASP A 80 16.09 4.73 2.63
N PHE A 81 16.15 5.19 1.39
CA PHE A 81 15.13 4.98 0.38
C PHE A 81 15.76 5.04 -1.00
N GLU A 82 15.60 4.00 -1.79
CA GLU A 82 16.19 3.88 -3.12
C GLU A 82 15.14 3.65 -4.20
N VAL A 83 15.40 4.23 -5.36
CA VAL A 83 14.56 4.04 -6.56
C VAL A 83 15.45 3.75 -7.75
N GLN A 84 15.24 2.59 -8.38
CA GLN A 84 15.94 2.19 -9.60
C GLN A 84 15.05 1.34 -10.49
N ASN A 85 15.04 1.59 -11.80
CA ASN A 85 14.35 0.75 -12.80
C ASN A 85 12.87 0.44 -12.46
N LYS A 86 12.14 1.40 -11.91
CA LYS A 86 10.74 1.23 -11.45
C LYS A 86 10.58 0.24 -10.26
N PHE A 87 11.64 0.04 -9.50
CA PHE A 87 11.63 -0.60 -8.20
C PHE A 87 11.94 0.40 -7.11
N VAL A 88 11.47 0.12 -5.92
CA VAL A 88 11.77 0.88 -4.71
C VAL A 88 12.22 -0.04 -3.60
N GLU A 89 13.22 0.38 -2.88
CA GLU A 89 13.67 -0.24 -1.64
C GLU A 89 13.44 0.72 -0.50
N PRO A 90 12.65 0.37 0.50
CA PRO A 90 12.47 1.14 1.72
C PRO A 90 13.52 0.76 2.76
N SER A 91 13.72 1.65 3.74
CA SER A 91 14.52 1.38 4.91
C SER A 91 14.18 0.05 5.57
N PRO A 92 15.18 -0.73 6.06
CA PRO A 92 14.98 -2.03 6.69
C PRO A 92 13.94 -2.05 7.81
N ASN A 93 13.89 -1.00 8.63
CA ASN A 93 13.02 -0.87 9.80
C ASN A 93 11.54 -0.57 9.51
N ILE A 94 11.12 -0.56 8.24
CA ILE A 94 9.71 -0.41 7.83
C ILE A 94 9.30 -1.46 6.80
N ARG A 95 10.17 -2.41 6.52
CA ARG A 95 9.90 -3.45 5.51
C ARG A 95 8.80 -4.40 5.97
N GLY A 96 8.78 -4.74 7.25
CA GLY A 96 7.73 -5.55 7.87
C GLY A 96 6.36 -4.86 7.83
N ASP A 97 6.29 -3.57 8.17
CA ASP A 97 5.06 -2.76 8.10
C ASP A 97 4.48 -2.78 6.70
N ILE A 98 5.36 -2.61 5.69
CA ILE A 98 4.97 -2.66 4.28
C ILE A 98 4.46 -4.06 3.93
N ALA A 99 5.16 -5.11 4.33
CA ALA A 99 4.77 -6.49 4.07
C ALA A 99 3.38 -6.79 4.67
N ARG A 100 3.16 -6.46 5.95
CA ARG A 100 1.87 -6.62 6.65
C ARG A 100 0.75 -5.81 6.03
N THR A 101 1.06 -4.61 5.51
CA THR A 101 0.10 -3.82 4.71
C THR A 101 -0.29 -4.56 3.42
N TYR A 102 0.67 -5.14 2.70
CA TYR A 102 0.39 -5.86 1.45
C TYR A 102 -0.39 -7.15 1.70
N PHE A 103 -0.06 -7.91 2.74
CA PHE A 103 -0.80 -9.09 3.15
C PHE A 103 -2.24 -8.76 3.52
N TYR A 104 -2.45 -7.75 4.36
CA TYR A 104 -3.77 -7.29 4.75
C TYR A 104 -4.62 -6.87 3.55
N MET A 105 -4.07 -6.04 2.65
CA MET A 105 -4.80 -5.58 1.48
C MET A 105 -5.17 -6.72 0.53
N ALA A 106 -4.30 -7.72 0.37
CA ALA A 106 -4.57 -8.88 -0.45
C ALA A 106 -5.60 -9.83 0.18
N ASP A 107 -5.58 -9.99 1.50
CA ASP A 107 -6.54 -10.80 2.25
C ASP A 107 -7.94 -10.15 2.26
N THR A 108 -8.03 -8.89 2.67
CA THR A 108 -9.28 -8.14 2.81
C THR A 108 -9.96 -7.86 1.46
N TYR A 109 -9.18 -7.68 0.40
CA TYR A 109 -9.64 -7.32 -0.93
C TYR A 109 -9.24 -8.35 -2.00
N SER A 110 -9.30 -9.63 -1.67
CA SER A 110 -8.81 -10.76 -2.48
C SER A 110 -9.37 -10.82 -3.91
N ASN A 111 -10.59 -10.32 -4.14
CA ASN A 111 -11.19 -10.22 -5.48
C ASN A 111 -10.50 -9.16 -6.38
N TYR A 112 -9.78 -8.21 -5.80
CA TYR A 112 -9.15 -7.10 -6.51
C TYR A 112 -7.63 -7.14 -6.46
N ILE A 113 -7.07 -7.77 -5.44
CA ILE A 113 -5.63 -7.77 -5.16
C ILE A 113 -5.15 -9.20 -5.00
N LYS A 114 -4.14 -9.57 -5.80
CA LYS A 114 -3.39 -10.82 -5.65
C LYS A 114 -1.91 -10.50 -5.61
N LEU A 115 -1.20 -11.11 -4.68
CA LEU A 115 0.27 -11.06 -4.64
C LEU A 115 0.84 -12.13 -5.55
N THR A 116 1.92 -11.78 -6.27
CA THR A 116 2.68 -12.76 -7.05
C THR A 116 3.53 -13.64 -6.15
N LYS A 117 4.02 -14.77 -6.64
CA LYS A 117 4.94 -15.64 -5.89
C LYS A 117 6.19 -14.89 -5.42
N SER A 118 6.76 -14.03 -6.26
CA SER A 118 7.92 -13.21 -5.90
C SER A 118 7.61 -12.18 -4.81
N GLU A 119 6.44 -11.54 -4.85
CA GLU A 119 6.01 -10.62 -3.80
C GLU A 119 5.74 -11.34 -2.49
N LEU A 120 5.11 -12.51 -2.53
CA LEU A 120 4.91 -13.33 -1.33
C LEU A 120 6.25 -13.71 -0.70
N SER A 121 7.22 -14.17 -1.49
CA SER A 121 8.58 -14.49 -0.99
C SER A 121 9.28 -13.27 -0.39
N LEU A 122 9.26 -12.13 -1.08
CA LEU A 122 9.87 -10.89 -0.61
C LEU A 122 9.24 -10.42 0.71
N PHE A 123 7.91 -10.32 0.74
CA PHE A 123 7.19 -9.81 1.91
C PHE A 123 7.24 -10.77 3.09
N SER A 124 7.32 -12.09 2.87
CA SER A 124 7.54 -13.05 3.96
C SER A 124 8.91 -12.85 4.60
N LYS A 125 9.97 -12.65 3.80
CA LYS A 125 11.30 -12.33 4.31
C LYS A 125 11.29 -11.02 5.10
N TRP A 126 10.66 -9.97 4.57
CA TRP A 126 10.57 -8.68 5.24
C TRP A 126 9.81 -8.74 6.56
N ASN A 127 8.70 -9.46 6.60
CA ASN A 127 7.91 -9.66 7.82
C ASN A 127 8.69 -10.40 8.92
N ASN A 128 9.61 -11.31 8.53
CA ASN A 128 10.43 -12.07 9.49
C ASN A 128 11.59 -11.26 10.06
N VAL A 129 12.21 -10.37 9.25
CA VAL A 129 13.36 -9.57 9.69
C VAL A 129 12.96 -8.27 10.38
N ASP A 130 11.72 -7.83 10.18
CA ASP A 130 11.16 -6.63 10.79
C ASP A 130 9.80 -7.01 11.43
N PRO A 131 9.84 -7.57 12.65
CA PRO A 131 8.62 -8.02 13.35
C PRO A 131 7.73 -6.86 13.76
N VAL A 132 6.49 -7.19 14.17
CA VAL A 132 5.53 -6.18 14.65
C VAL A 132 6.10 -5.44 15.86
N ASP A 133 6.05 -4.13 15.83
CA ASP A 133 6.51 -3.26 16.90
C ASP A 133 5.34 -2.62 17.69
N GLU A 134 5.70 -1.91 18.76
CA GLU A 134 4.74 -1.22 19.63
C GLU A 134 3.95 -0.14 18.88
N TRP A 135 4.59 0.56 17.94
CA TRP A 135 3.95 1.59 17.12
C TRP A 135 2.86 1.01 16.24
N GLU A 136 3.11 -0.10 15.57
CA GLU A 136 2.10 -0.79 14.76
C GLU A 136 0.93 -1.26 15.62
N CYS A 137 1.18 -1.78 16.82
CA CYS A 137 0.14 -2.19 17.76
C CYS A 137 -0.74 -1.02 18.18
N LYS A 138 -0.15 0.09 18.57
CA LYS A 138 -0.84 1.33 18.91
C LYS A 138 -1.70 1.83 17.73
N LYS A 139 -1.09 1.92 16.55
CA LYS A 139 -1.75 2.35 15.31
C LYS A 139 -2.91 1.43 14.97
N SER A 140 -2.72 0.12 15.08
CA SER A 140 -3.77 -0.87 14.80
C SER A 140 -4.97 -0.71 15.74
N LYS A 141 -4.75 -0.49 17.04
CA LYS A 141 -5.83 -0.20 18.02
C LYS A 141 -6.66 1.03 17.60
N LEU A 142 -6.00 2.12 17.19
CA LEU A 142 -6.68 3.34 16.71
C LEU A 142 -7.49 3.11 15.42
N ILE A 143 -6.93 2.35 14.49
CA ILE A 143 -7.61 2.01 13.22
C ILE A 143 -8.86 1.17 13.49
N VAL A 144 -8.76 0.17 14.36
CA VAL A 144 -9.92 -0.67 14.76
C VAL A 144 -11.03 0.17 15.35
N ASN A 145 -10.70 1.12 16.22
CA ASN A 145 -11.70 2.01 16.82
C ASN A 145 -12.43 2.86 15.78
N SER A 146 -11.73 3.29 14.73
CA SER A 146 -12.28 4.16 13.68
C SER A 146 -12.93 3.39 12.54
N GLN A 147 -12.29 2.33 12.03
CA GLN A 147 -12.66 1.61 10.79
C GLN A 147 -13.38 0.28 11.06
N LYS A 148 -13.35 -0.23 12.30
CA LYS A 148 -14.04 -1.45 12.78
C LYS A 148 -13.57 -2.75 12.09
N ASN A 149 -12.36 -2.80 11.59
CA ASN A 149 -11.75 -3.99 11.03
C ASN A 149 -10.33 -4.22 11.56
N LEU A 150 -9.83 -5.44 11.47
CA LEU A 150 -8.55 -5.87 12.01
C LEU A 150 -7.56 -6.18 10.89
N ASN A 151 -6.30 -5.85 11.10
CA ASN A 151 -5.19 -6.44 10.37
C ASN A 151 -4.62 -7.60 11.18
N LYS A 152 -5.01 -8.84 10.84
CA LYS A 152 -4.59 -10.05 11.56
C LYS A 152 -3.05 -10.22 11.58
N PHE A 153 -2.35 -9.72 10.57
CA PHE A 153 -0.90 -9.82 10.45
C PHE A 153 -0.15 -8.90 11.44
N ILE A 154 -0.82 -7.87 11.97
CA ILE A 154 -0.31 -7.03 13.06
C ILE A 154 -0.75 -7.59 14.42
N VAL A 155 -2.04 -7.87 14.57
CA VAL A 155 -2.62 -8.26 15.88
C VAL A 155 -1.97 -9.54 16.44
N GLN A 156 -1.57 -10.48 15.59
CA GLN A 156 -0.87 -11.69 16.01
C GLN A 156 0.47 -11.39 16.69
N GLY A 157 1.22 -10.38 16.20
CA GLY A 157 2.49 -9.95 16.80
C GLY A 157 2.30 -9.16 18.09
N CYS A 158 1.21 -8.37 18.21
CA CYS A 158 0.95 -7.57 19.41
C CYS A 158 0.64 -8.40 20.67
N LYS A 159 0.14 -9.61 20.51
CA LYS A 159 -0.18 -10.51 21.64
C LYS A 159 1.05 -11.18 22.29
N ALA A 160 2.19 -11.09 21.64
CA ALA A 160 3.44 -11.66 22.15
C ALA A 160 4.26 -10.67 23.00
N SER A 161 3.79 -9.44 23.17
CA SER A 161 4.52 -8.35 23.83
C SER A 161 3.86 -7.88 25.13
N ASP A 162 2.75 -8.50 25.55
CA ASP A 162 2.11 -8.36 26.85
C ASP A 162 2.46 -9.56 27.73
#